data_d507fdffeed60ebc6e088d182fe744d9
#
_entry.id   d507fdffeed60ebc6e088d182fe744d9
#
_cell.length_a   1.000
_cell.length_b   1.000
_cell.length_c   1.000
_cell.angle_alpha   90.00
_cell.angle_beta   90.00
_cell.angle_gamma   90.00
#
_symmetry.space_group_name_H-M   'P 1'
#
loop_
_entity.id
_entity.type
_entity.pdbx_description
1 polymer ?
#
loop_
_entity_poly.entity_id
_entity_poly.type
_entity_poly.pdbx_seq_one_letter_code
_entity_poly.pdbx_strand_id
1 'polypeptide(L)'
;MCRFIETICIEDGQILNLPRHQQRVDSTRRHFFGQMPRLNLGEHIRNTGCGNGRIRCRVTYGADIQNIEYFPYHIRSIKTLKPVECDSMEYSYKYADRSALDSLFARRGEADDILIVRNGLLTDTSIANIALWDGRQWHTPTRPLLKGTRRAELLDNGILTEHDIPVEKIWTYRKIRLFNAMLHFGEIELPCADIQRPTAP
;
A
#
# COMPACT_ATOMS: atom_id res chain seq x y z
N MET A 1 -19.42 -11.03 -8.59
CA MET A 1 -19.36 -9.54 -8.74
C MET A 1 -18.09 -9.09 -8.04
N CYS A 2 -17.26 -8.25 -8.70
CA CYS A 2 -15.99 -7.78 -8.12
C CYS A 2 -16.25 -6.95 -6.85
N ARG A 3 -15.50 -7.25 -5.79
CA ARG A 3 -15.52 -6.52 -4.52
C ARG A 3 -14.18 -5.84 -4.29
N PHE A 4 -14.24 -4.64 -3.77
CA PHE A 4 -13.09 -3.80 -3.48
C PHE A 4 -13.08 -3.43 -2.01
N ILE A 5 -11.92 -2.99 -1.52
CA ILE A 5 -11.78 -2.53 -0.14
C ILE A 5 -11.11 -1.16 -0.09
N GLU A 6 -11.54 -0.36 0.87
CA GLU A 6 -10.74 0.72 1.42
C GLU A 6 -10.24 0.34 2.81
N THR A 7 -9.04 0.78 3.13
CA THR A 7 -8.46 0.65 4.46
C THR A 7 -8.07 2.06 4.88
N ILE A 8 -8.85 2.62 5.77
CA ILE A 8 -8.76 4.03 6.16
C ILE A 8 -8.27 4.09 7.60
N CYS A 9 -7.29 4.93 7.86
CA CYS A 9 -6.77 5.18 9.18
C CYS A 9 -7.67 6.18 9.91
N ILE A 10 -8.10 5.82 11.11
CA ILE A 10 -8.67 6.74 12.08
C ILE A 10 -7.67 6.79 13.24
N GLU A 11 -7.11 7.95 13.50
CA GLU A 11 -6.12 8.16 14.54
C GLU A 11 -6.55 9.33 15.42
N ASP A 12 -6.59 9.11 16.71
CA ASP A 12 -7.07 10.07 17.71
C ASP A 12 -8.41 10.74 17.32
N GLY A 13 -9.32 9.94 16.80
CA GLY A 13 -10.64 10.39 16.35
C GLY A 13 -10.67 11.10 14.99
N GLN A 14 -9.53 11.25 14.30
CA GLN A 14 -9.48 11.89 12.99
C GLN A 14 -9.40 10.85 11.88
N ILE A 15 -10.28 10.98 10.88
CA ILE A 15 -10.24 10.15 9.67
C ILE A 15 -9.17 10.73 8.74
N LEU A 16 -8.09 10.00 8.56
CA LEU A 16 -6.95 10.48 7.78
C LEU A 16 -7.18 10.26 6.27
N ASN A 17 -6.79 11.24 5.49
CA ASN A 17 -6.68 11.17 4.02
C ASN A 17 -8.00 10.79 3.29
N LEU A 18 -9.15 11.05 3.92
CA LEU A 18 -10.47 10.69 3.41
C LEU A 18 -10.73 11.16 1.96
N PRO A 19 -10.35 12.37 1.53
CA PRO A 19 -10.57 12.82 0.16
C PRO A 19 -9.90 11.93 -0.89
N ARG A 20 -8.69 11.41 -0.62
CA ARG A 20 -7.98 10.51 -1.54
C ARG A 20 -8.58 9.11 -1.57
N HIS A 21 -9.07 8.61 -0.44
CA HIS A 21 -9.86 7.39 -0.38
C HIS A 21 -11.13 7.52 -1.19
N GLN A 22 -11.86 8.64 -1.05
CA GLN A 22 -13.04 8.95 -1.83
C GLN A 22 -12.76 8.97 -3.33
N GLN A 23 -11.68 9.65 -3.74
CA GLN A 23 -11.27 9.72 -5.15
C GLN A 23 -11.00 8.32 -5.73
N ARG A 24 -10.35 7.44 -4.97
CA ARG A 24 -10.07 6.06 -5.41
C ARG A 24 -11.34 5.22 -5.52
N VAL A 25 -12.27 5.34 -4.57
CA VAL A 25 -13.59 4.70 -4.64
C VAL A 25 -14.36 5.17 -5.88
N ASP A 26 -14.42 6.48 -6.10
CA ASP A 26 -15.13 7.06 -7.24
C ASP A 26 -14.53 6.58 -8.58
N SER A 27 -13.19 6.54 -8.68
CA SER A 27 -12.48 6.03 -9.86
C SER A 27 -12.74 4.54 -10.10
N THR A 28 -12.65 3.73 -9.05
CA THR A 28 -12.92 2.27 -9.11
C THR A 28 -14.36 2.01 -9.52
N ARG A 29 -15.33 2.67 -8.88
CA ARG A 29 -16.74 2.49 -9.20
C ARG A 29 -17.07 2.90 -10.63
N ARG A 30 -16.52 4.02 -11.10
CA ARG A 30 -16.70 4.47 -12.47
C ARG A 30 -16.19 3.45 -13.49
N HIS A 31 -15.04 2.85 -13.21
CA HIS A 31 -14.42 1.87 -14.10
C HIS A 31 -15.24 0.56 -14.19
N PHE A 32 -15.67 0.03 -13.05
CA PHE A 32 -16.31 -1.30 -13.00
C PHE A 32 -17.83 -1.29 -13.09
N PHE A 33 -18.49 -0.18 -12.75
CA PHE A 33 -19.95 -0.09 -12.66
C PHE A 33 -20.54 1.06 -13.49
N GLY A 34 -19.70 1.84 -14.19
CA GLY A 34 -20.15 2.95 -15.02
C GLY A 34 -20.57 4.19 -14.22
N GLN A 35 -21.49 4.97 -14.79
CA GLN A 35 -22.04 6.15 -14.10
C GLN A 35 -23.06 5.72 -13.04
N MET A 36 -22.74 6.03 -11.80
CA MET A 36 -23.58 5.72 -10.64
C MET A 36 -23.68 6.94 -9.71
N PRO A 37 -24.73 7.03 -8.88
CA PRO A 37 -24.81 8.05 -7.84
C PRO A 37 -23.53 8.04 -6.99
N ARG A 38 -23.09 9.22 -6.55
CA ARG A 38 -21.91 9.35 -5.71
C ARG A 38 -22.14 8.61 -4.38
N LEU A 39 -21.15 7.79 -4.00
CA LEU A 39 -21.09 7.17 -2.71
C LEU A 39 -20.18 8.02 -1.82
N ASN A 40 -20.71 8.66 -0.79
CA ASN A 40 -19.94 9.52 0.10
C ASN A 40 -19.43 8.71 1.30
N LEU A 41 -18.14 8.39 1.32
CA LEU A 41 -17.53 7.63 2.42
C LEU A 41 -17.71 8.32 3.78
N GLY A 42 -17.65 9.66 3.82
CA GLY A 42 -17.76 10.44 5.05
C GLY A 42 -19.12 10.32 5.74
N GLU A 43 -20.20 10.04 4.99
CA GLU A 43 -21.53 9.84 5.55
C GLU A 43 -21.69 8.44 6.20
N HIS A 44 -20.85 7.50 5.80
CA HIS A 44 -20.95 6.10 6.24
C HIS A 44 -19.92 5.75 7.32
N ILE A 45 -18.74 6.39 7.30
CA ILE A 45 -17.70 6.12 8.27
C ILE A 45 -18.01 6.87 9.55
N ARG A 46 -18.21 6.14 10.63
CA ARG A 46 -18.42 6.71 11.95
C ARG A 46 -17.08 7.01 12.61
N ASN A 47 -16.97 8.19 13.18
CA ASN A 47 -15.92 8.45 14.15
C ASN A 47 -16.26 7.65 15.42
N THR A 48 -15.54 6.56 15.63
CA THR A 48 -15.87 5.60 16.70
C THR A 48 -15.58 6.11 18.09
N GLY A 49 -15.07 7.35 18.25
CA GLY A 49 -14.80 7.95 19.57
C GLY A 49 -13.90 7.10 20.49
N CYS A 50 -13.38 6.01 19.99
CA CYS A 50 -12.66 5.01 20.76
C CYS A 50 -11.23 5.46 21.01
N GLY A 51 -10.99 6.12 22.13
CA GLY A 51 -9.69 6.17 22.80
C GLY A 51 -8.51 6.71 21.98
N ASN A 52 -7.40 6.89 22.64
CA ASN A 52 -6.11 7.19 22.02
C ASN A 52 -5.63 5.97 21.24
N GLY A 53 -5.26 6.16 19.97
CA GLY A 53 -4.68 5.10 19.16
C GLY A 53 -5.20 5.05 17.74
N ARG A 54 -4.66 4.08 17.01
CA ARG A 54 -4.93 3.92 15.57
C ARG A 54 -5.95 2.81 15.34
N ILE A 55 -7.02 3.15 14.60
CA ILE A 55 -8.09 2.24 14.22
C ILE A 55 -8.05 2.04 12.70
N ARG A 56 -8.12 0.80 12.27
CA ARG A 56 -8.29 0.41 10.89
C ARG A 56 -9.77 0.33 10.56
N CYS A 57 -10.28 1.31 9.82
CA CYS A 57 -11.60 1.26 9.21
C CYS A 57 -11.48 0.55 7.86
N ARG A 58 -12.09 -0.63 7.74
CA ARG A 58 -12.17 -1.39 6.49
C ARG A 58 -13.55 -1.25 5.88
N VAL A 59 -13.62 -0.64 4.71
CA VAL A 59 -14.85 -0.51 3.92
C VAL A 59 -14.79 -1.51 2.78
N THR A 60 -15.74 -2.45 2.72
CA THR A 60 -15.92 -3.37 1.59
C THR A 60 -17.05 -2.83 0.72
N TYR A 61 -16.79 -2.70 -0.58
CA TYR A 61 -17.74 -2.11 -1.51
C TYR A 61 -17.71 -2.76 -2.90
N GLY A 62 -18.79 -2.60 -3.60
CA GLY A 62 -18.96 -2.84 -5.03
C GLY A 62 -19.60 -1.62 -5.67
N ALA A 63 -20.79 -1.78 -6.26
CA ALA A 63 -21.64 -0.66 -6.65
C ALA A 63 -21.99 0.22 -5.44
N ASP A 64 -22.27 -0.43 -4.29
CA ASP A 64 -22.56 0.20 -3.00
C ASP A 64 -21.66 -0.35 -1.90
N ILE A 65 -21.70 0.31 -0.72
CA ILE A 65 -21.04 -0.21 0.47
C ILE A 65 -21.75 -1.49 0.92
N GLN A 66 -20.96 -2.54 1.15
CA GLN A 66 -21.44 -3.83 1.60
C GLN A 66 -21.18 -4.04 3.10
N ASN A 67 -20.03 -3.55 3.59
CA ASN A 67 -19.67 -3.69 4.99
C ASN A 67 -18.67 -2.63 5.42
N ILE A 68 -18.73 -2.21 6.70
CA ILE A 68 -17.73 -1.35 7.33
C ILE A 68 -17.37 -1.97 8.67
N GLU A 69 -16.08 -2.21 8.87
CA GLU A 69 -15.51 -2.85 10.04
C GLU A 69 -14.43 -1.97 10.65
N TYR A 70 -14.32 -2.00 11.99
CA TYR A 70 -13.35 -1.22 12.74
C TYR A 70 -12.52 -2.15 13.61
N PHE A 71 -11.20 -2.05 13.51
CA PHE A 71 -10.26 -2.88 14.25
C PHE A 71 -9.17 -2.02 14.87
N PRO A 72 -8.77 -2.24 16.12
CA PRO A 72 -7.51 -1.71 16.63
C PRO A 72 -6.36 -2.09 15.69
N TYR A 73 -5.45 -1.17 15.45
CA TYR A 73 -4.34 -1.43 14.54
C TYR A 73 -3.01 -1.46 15.28
N HIS A 74 -2.28 -2.54 15.07
CA HIS A 74 -0.92 -2.71 15.57
C HIS A 74 0.02 -2.87 14.39
N ILE A 75 1.12 -2.12 14.41
CA ILE A 75 2.15 -2.18 13.38
C ILE A 75 2.87 -3.53 13.49
N ARG A 76 2.86 -4.30 12.41
CA ARG A 76 3.65 -5.52 12.31
C ARG A 76 5.12 -5.13 12.11
N SER A 77 6.02 -5.70 12.91
CA SER A 77 7.46 -5.54 12.68
C SER A 77 7.86 -6.21 11.37
N ILE A 78 8.57 -5.48 10.52
CA ILE A 78 9.18 -5.98 9.29
C ILE A 78 10.63 -5.55 9.31
N LYS A 79 11.54 -6.51 9.36
CA LYS A 79 12.99 -6.30 9.44
C LYS A 79 13.74 -6.86 8.23
N THR A 80 13.12 -7.80 7.52
CA THR A 80 13.73 -8.47 6.38
C THR A 80 12.78 -8.51 5.20
N LEU A 81 13.32 -8.27 4.00
CA LEU A 81 12.59 -8.28 2.74
C LEU A 81 13.27 -9.19 1.73
N LYS A 82 12.47 -9.89 0.95
CA LYS A 82 12.94 -10.76 -0.15
C LYS A 82 12.36 -10.28 -1.48
N PRO A 83 13.18 -9.98 -2.48
CA PRO A 83 12.72 -9.74 -3.84
C PRO A 83 12.05 -11.00 -4.42
N VAL A 84 10.85 -10.83 -4.99
CA VAL A 84 10.08 -11.92 -5.61
C VAL A 84 9.51 -11.43 -6.94
N GLU A 85 9.89 -12.12 -8.02
CA GLU A 85 9.44 -11.79 -9.37
C GLU A 85 8.01 -12.25 -9.61
N CYS A 86 7.21 -11.36 -10.22
CA CYS A 86 5.85 -11.63 -10.66
C CYS A 86 5.40 -10.65 -11.75
N ASP A 87 5.67 -10.98 -13.00
CA ASP A 87 5.38 -10.12 -14.15
C ASP A 87 3.89 -10.09 -14.52
N SER A 88 3.17 -11.17 -14.20
CA SER A 88 1.76 -11.35 -14.57
C SER A 88 0.75 -10.74 -13.60
N MET A 89 1.20 -10.18 -12.46
CA MET A 89 0.27 -9.69 -11.44
C MET A 89 -0.41 -8.39 -11.87
N GLU A 90 -1.73 -8.42 -11.93
CA GLU A 90 -2.58 -7.25 -12.11
C GLU A 90 -3.26 -6.88 -10.78
N TYR A 91 -2.85 -5.76 -10.18
CA TYR A 91 -3.41 -5.27 -8.91
C TYR A 91 -3.59 -3.74 -8.92
N SER A 92 -4.01 -3.20 -10.06
CA SER A 92 -4.22 -1.74 -10.23
C SER A 92 -5.36 -1.19 -9.38
N TYR A 93 -6.26 -2.07 -8.91
CA TYR A 93 -7.36 -1.76 -8.02
C TYR A 93 -7.22 -2.53 -6.71
N LYS A 94 -7.76 -1.95 -5.62
CA LYS A 94 -7.66 -2.56 -4.29
C LYS A 94 -8.76 -3.60 -4.11
N TYR A 95 -8.56 -4.78 -4.71
CA TYR A 95 -9.51 -5.90 -4.63
C TYR A 95 -9.67 -6.42 -3.19
N ALA A 96 -10.90 -6.87 -2.86
CA ALA A 96 -11.16 -7.58 -1.61
C ALA A 96 -10.53 -8.97 -1.61
N ASP A 97 -10.48 -9.62 -2.78
CA ASP A 97 -9.74 -10.87 -2.99
C ASP A 97 -8.25 -10.56 -3.10
N ARG A 98 -7.48 -11.14 -2.20
CA ARG A 98 -6.03 -11.00 -2.10
C ARG A 98 -5.29 -12.30 -2.38
N SER A 99 -5.98 -13.34 -2.83
CA SER A 99 -5.43 -14.69 -3.01
C SER A 99 -4.12 -14.69 -3.83
N ALA A 100 -4.05 -13.92 -4.91
CA ALA A 100 -2.84 -13.77 -5.71
C ALA A 100 -1.68 -13.12 -4.92
N LEU A 101 -1.94 -12.03 -4.17
CA LEU A 101 -0.95 -11.40 -3.30
C LEU A 101 -0.51 -12.32 -2.16
N ASP A 102 -1.45 -13.05 -1.57
CA ASP A 102 -1.18 -13.97 -0.46
C ASP A 102 -0.34 -15.18 -0.94
N SER A 103 -0.62 -15.69 -2.14
CA SER A 103 0.21 -16.72 -2.80
C SER A 103 1.63 -16.21 -3.08
N LEU A 104 1.76 -14.95 -3.52
CA LEU A 104 3.06 -14.36 -3.74
C LEU A 104 3.80 -14.12 -2.42
N PHE A 105 3.11 -13.65 -1.38
CA PHE A 105 3.65 -13.48 -0.04
C PHE A 105 4.14 -14.79 0.57
N ALA A 106 3.50 -15.93 0.27
CA ALA A 106 3.95 -17.24 0.72
C ALA A 106 5.38 -17.59 0.23
N ARG A 107 5.86 -16.98 -0.87
CA ARG A 107 7.21 -17.16 -1.41
C ARG A 107 8.31 -16.42 -0.63
N ARG A 108 7.97 -15.68 0.43
CA ARG A 108 8.94 -14.92 1.24
C ARG A 108 10.00 -15.80 1.91
N GLY A 109 9.71 -17.08 2.17
CA GLY A 109 10.57 -17.96 2.98
C GLY A 109 10.66 -17.43 4.40
N GLU A 110 11.89 -17.25 4.91
CA GLU A 110 12.17 -16.75 6.26
C GLU A 110 12.10 -15.21 6.36
N ALA A 111 11.89 -14.48 5.26
CA ALA A 111 11.74 -13.03 5.31
C ALA A 111 10.38 -12.61 5.90
N ASP A 112 10.33 -11.42 6.49
CA ASP A 112 9.10 -10.88 7.07
C ASP A 112 8.09 -10.47 6.00
N ASP A 113 8.59 -9.96 4.85
CA ASP A 113 7.74 -9.58 3.71
C ASP A 113 8.53 -9.72 2.40
N ILE A 114 7.86 -9.47 1.28
CA ILE A 114 8.42 -9.51 -0.06
C ILE A 114 8.56 -8.11 -0.64
N LEU A 115 9.53 -7.96 -1.55
CA LEU A 115 9.56 -6.87 -2.52
C LEU A 115 9.14 -7.43 -3.87
N ILE A 116 8.03 -6.96 -4.38
CA ILE A 116 7.49 -7.46 -5.64
C ILE A 116 8.23 -6.79 -6.79
N VAL A 117 8.81 -7.64 -7.64
CA VAL A 117 9.54 -7.23 -8.85
C VAL A 117 8.69 -7.56 -10.06
N ARG A 118 8.50 -6.58 -10.94
CA ARG A 118 7.75 -6.73 -12.18
C ARG A 118 8.57 -6.19 -13.34
N ASN A 119 8.85 -7.06 -14.33
CA ASN A 119 9.73 -6.73 -15.46
C ASN A 119 11.08 -6.15 -15.00
N GLY A 120 11.70 -6.76 -14.00
CA GLY A 120 12.98 -6.33 -13.42
C GLY A 120 12.93 -5.05 -12.57
N LEU A 121 11.76 -4.43 -12.39
CA LEU A 121 11.58 -3.20 -11.60
C LEU A 121 10.85 -3.48 -10.29
N LEU A 122 11.23 -2.77 -9.22
CA LEU A 122 10.50 -2.77 -7.97
C LEU A 122 9.12 -2.13 -8.14
N THR A 123 8.13 -2.68 -7.41
CA THR A 123 6.78 -2.12 -7.36
C THR A 123 6.36 -1.82 -5.92
N ASP A 124 5.90 -2.82 -5.16
CA ASP A 124 5.37 -2.71 -3.80
C ASP A 124 5.88 -3.87 -2.93
N THR A 125 5.48 -3.89 -1.65
CA THR A 125 5.49 -5.11 -0.83
C THR A 125 4.13 -5.79 -0.90
N SER A 126 3.91 -6.84 -0.11
CA SER A 126 2.61 -7.50 -0.02
C SER A 126 1.49 -6.58 0.51
N ILE A 127 1.84 -5.52 1.25
CA ILE A 127 0.88 -4.65 1.96
C ILE A 127 1.13 -3.14 1.80
N ALA A 128 2.28 -2.72 1.29
CA ALA A 128 2.72 -1.33 1.36
C ALA A 128 3.40 -0.87 0.06
N ASN A 129 3.26 0.42 -0.24
CA ASN A 129 4.16 1.08 -1.17
C ASN A 129 5.55 1.24 -0.53
N ILE A 130 6.56 1.47 -1.35
CA ILE A 130 7.94 1.61 -0.92
C ILE A 130 8.55 2.93 -1.38
N ALA A 131 9.55 3.40 -0.64
CA ALA A 131 10.45 4.43 -1.10
C ALA A 131 11.88 4.10 -0.67
N LEU A 132 12.84 4.35 -1.55
CA LEU A 132 14.26 4.11 -1.32
C LEU A 132 15.02 5.44 -1.26
N TRP A 133 15.95 5.55 -0.30
CA TRP A 133 16.77 6.74 -0.06
C TRP A 133 18.13 6.61 -0.72
N ASP A 134 18.45 7.47 -1.68
CA ASP A 134 19.73 7.46 -2.38
C ASP A 134 20.87 8.22 -1.64
N GLY A 135 20.51 8.94 -0.56
CA GLY A 135 21.39 9.83 0.20
C GLY A 135 21.02 11.31 0.05
N ARG A 136 20.10 11.65 -0.88
CA ARG A 136 19.66 13.02 -1.16
C ARG A 136 18.14 13.13 -1.20
N GLN A 137 17.44 12.16 -1.78
CA GLN A 137 15.98 12.18 -1.94
C GLN A 137 15.37 10.77 -1.85
N TRP A 138 14.06 10.72 -1.60
CA TRP A 138 13.28 9.50 -1.56
C TRP A 138 12.68 9.19 -2.93
N HIS A 139 13.04 8.04 -3.49
CA HIS A 139 12.50 7.54 -4.76
C HIS A 139 11.43 6.48 -4.49
N THR A 140 10.28 6.61 -5.13
CA THR A 140 9.22 5.60 -5.13
C THR A 140 9.01 5.06 -6.53
N PRO A 141 8.70 3.77 -6.72
CA PRO A 141 8.46 3.20 -8.06
C PRO A 141 7.45 4.01 -8.87
N THR A 142 7.79 4.31 -10.12
CA THR A 142 6.89 5.00 -11.07
C THR A 142 5.63 4.19 -11.33
N ARG A 143 5.77 2.86 -11.34
CA ARG A 143 4.69 1.89 -11.62
C ARG A 143 4.46 0.96 -10.44
N PRO A 144 3.88 1.46 -9.31
CA PRO A 144 3.50 0.58 -8.22
C PRO A 144 2.39 -0.37 -8.66
N LEU A 145 2.23 -1.51 -7.98
CA LEU A 145 1.07 -2.38 -8.18
C LEU A 145 -0.22 -1.66 -7.81
N LEU A 146 -0.21 -0.94 -6.69
CA LEU A 146 -1.34 -0.14 -6.26
C LEU A 146 -0.92 1.31 -6.02
N LYS A 147 -1.61 2.25 -6.66
CA LYS A 147 -1.45 3.68 -6.37
C LYS A 147 -2.06 4.00 -5.00
N GLY A 148 -1.24 3.95 -3.95
CA GLY A 148 -1.68 4.15 -2.57
C GLY A 148 -2.04 5.60 -2.26
N THR A 149 -3.02 5.81 -1.36
CA THR A 149 -3.48 7.15 -0.96
C THR A 149 -2.40 7.93 -0.21
N ARG A 150 -1.61 7.25 0.64
CA ARG A 150 -0.46 7.86 1.32
C ARG A 150 0.66 8.20 0.33
N ARG A 151 0.89 7.33 -0.67
CA ARG A 151 1.86 7.61 -1.73
C ARG A 151 1.50 8.87 -2.50
N ALA A 152 0.23 9.02 -2.90
CA ALA A 152 -0.24 10.20 -3.59
C ALA A 152 -0.02 11.48 -2.77
N GLU A 153 -0.33 11.45 -1.47
CA GLU A 153 -0.09 12.55 -0.54
C GLU A 153 1.40 12.95 -0.47
N LEU A 154 2.29 11.97 -0.34
CA LEU A 154 3.73 12.22 -0.22
C LEU A 154 4.34 12.76 -1.53
N LEU A 155 3.81 12.33 -2.67
CA LEU A 155 4.19 12.90 -3.99
C LEU A 155 3.73 14.35 -4.13
N ASP A 156 2.47 14.65 -3.80
CA ASP A 156 1.93 16.01 -3.89
C ASP A 156 2.64 16.99 -2.96
N ASN A 157 3.14 16.50 -1.81
CA ASN A 157 3.94 17.29 -0.87
C ASN A 157 5.43 17.36 -1.25
N GLY A 158 5.85 16.77 -2.38
CA GLY A 158 7.25 16.80 -2.84
C GLY A 158 8.22 15.97 -1.96
N ILE A 159 7.71 15.10 -1.08
CA ILE A 159 8.52 14.23 -0.22
C ILE A 159 9.09 13.06 -1.03
N LEU A 160 8.33 12.56 -1.99
CA LEU A 160 8.73 11.48 -2.89
C LEU A 160 8.89 11.98 -4.31
N THR A 161 9.83 11.35 -5.03
CA THR A 161 10.00 11.49 -6.48
C THR A 161 9.81 10.11 -7.14
N GLU A 162 9.05 10.05 -8.20
CA GLU A 162 8.87 8.82 -8.97
C GLU A 162 10.13 8.45 -9.72
N HIS A 163 10.53 7.18 -9.66
CA HIS A 163 11.70 6.66 -10.36
C HIS A 163 11.51 5.19 -10.70
N ASP A 164 11.95 4.74 -11.87
CA ASP A 164 12.05 3.32 -12.18
C ASP A 164 13.26 2.75 -11.44
N ILE A 165 13.01 1.79 -10.54
CA ILE A 165 14.03 1.23 -9.64
C ILE A 165 14.29 -0.21 -10.04
N PRO A 166 15.38 -0.48 -10.82
CA PRO A 166 15.78 -1.85 -11.14
C PRO A 166 16.13 -2.65 -9.87
N VAL A 167 15.74 -3.92 -9.86
CA VAL A 167 15.98 -4.79 -8.69
C VAL A 167 17.46 -4.91 -8.34
N GLU A 168 18.35 -4.95 -9.34
CA GLU A 168 19.80 -5.01 -9.13
C GLU A 168 20.40 -3.73 -8.55
N LYS A 169 19.65 -2.62 -8.57
CA LYS A 169 20.07 -1.33 -7.98
C LYS A 169 19.66 -1.13 -6.53
N ILE A 170 18.88 -2.03 -5.94
CA ILE A 170 18.41 -1.90 -4.54
C ILE A 170 19.58 -1.56 -3.59
N TRP A 171 20.68 -2.28 -3.71
CA TRP A 171 21.83 -2.18 -2.79
C TRP A 171 22.71 -0.96 -3.02
N THR A 172 22.40 -0.12 -4.03
CA THR A 172 23.01 1.21 -4.20
C THR A 172 22.28 2.28 -3.38
N TYR A 173 21.06 2.02 -2.94
CA TYR A 173 20.32 2.85 -2.01
C TYR A 173 20.73 2.55 -0.57
N ARG A 174 20.57 3.54 0.31
CA ARG A 174 20.94 3.40 1.72
C ARG A 174 19.84 2.73 2.53
N LYS A 175 18.59 3.15 2.32
CA LYS A 175 17.44 2.77 3.14
C LYS A 175 16.21 2.57 2.28
N ILE A 176 15.30 1.75 2.78
CA ILE A 176 13.94 1.59 2.26
C ILE A 176 12.92 1.88 3.36
N ARG A 177 11.86 2.58 3.02
CA ARG A 177 10.68 2.77 3.87
C ARG A 177 9.47 2.10 3.26
N LEU A 178 8.67 1.49 4.14
CA LEU A 178 7.38 0.91 3.80
C LEU A 178 6.30 1.82 4.36
N PHE A 179 5.28 2.10 3.57
CA PHE A 179 4.20 2.98 3.99
C PHE A 179 2.89 2.68 3.25
N ASN A 180 1.77 2.90 3.94
CA ASN A 180 0.42 2.81 3.38
C ASN A 180 -0.52 3.71 4.19
N ALA A 181 -1.84 3.60 4.02
CA ALA A 181 -2.80 4.40 4.78
C ALA A 181 -2.71 4.20 6.30
N MET A 182 -2.26 3.01 6.76
CA MET A 182 -2.13 2.63 8.16
C MET A 182 -0.72 2.80 8.73
N LEU A 183 0.29 2.86 7.86
CA LEU A 183 1.70 3.00 8.19
C LEU A 183 2.18 4.39 7.77
N HIS A 184 2.55 5.22 8.73
CA HIS A 184 3.13 6.52 8.41
C HIS A 184 4.53 6.39 7.81
N PHE A 185 4.92 7.39 7.05
CA PHE A 185 6.22 7.42 6.39
C PHE A 185 7.36 7.55 7.42
N GLY A 186 8.11 6.46 7.60
CA GLY A 186 9.21 6.37 8.57
C GLY A 186 8.96 5.41 9.74
N GLU A 187 7.75 4.88 9.91
CA GLU A 187 7.48 3.89 10.96
C GLU A 187 8.13 2.52 10.69
N ILE A 188 8.30 2.16 9.41
CA ILE A 188 9.09 0.99 9.00
C ILE A 188 10.18 1.48 8.07
N GLU A 189 11.42 1.41 8.53
CA GLU A 189 12.62 1.75 7.79
C GLU A 189 13.66 0.64 7.97
N LEU A 190 14.26 0.19 6.86
CA LEU A 190 15.32 -0.81 6.86
C LEU A 190 16.52 -0.31 6.05
N PRO A 191 17.76 -0.70 6.41
CA PRO A 191 18.89 -0.59 5.51
C PRO A 191 18.67 -1.43 4.25
N CYS A 192 18.95 -0.92 3.08
CA CYS A 192 18.87 -1.73 1.86
C CYS A 192 19.88 -2.89 1.85
N ALA A 193 20.94 -2.80 2.66
CA ALA A 193 21.90 -3.91 2.86
C ALA A 193 21.27 -5.17 3.45
N ASP A 194 20.18 -5.02 4.25
CA ASP A 194 19.48 -6.13 4.93
C ASP A 194 18.43 -6.81 4.04
N ILE A 195 18.22 -6.29 2.83
CA ILE A 195 17.34 -6.93 1.85
C ILE A 195 18.05 -8.16 1.28
N GLN A 196 17.38 -9.30 1.30
CA GLN A 196 17.93 -10.56 0.79
C GLN A 196 18.35 -10.39 -0.68
N ARG A 197 19.57 -10.84 -0.97
CA ARG A 197 20.03 -10.92 -2.35
C ARG A 197 19.43 -12.15 -3.02
N PRO A 198 19.09 -12.07 -4.31
CA PRO A 198 18.75 -13.28 -5.06
C PRO A 198 19.90 -14.27 -4.90
N THR A 199 19.59 -15.52 -4.54
CA THR A 199 20.57 -16.60 -4.63
C THR A 199 20.93 -16.73 -6.10
N ALA A 200 22.22 -16.71 -6.41
CA ALA A 200 22.68 -17.03 -7.75
C ALA A 200 22.13 -18.40 -8.18
N PRO A 201 21.73 -18.57 -9.43
CA PRO A 201 21.20 -19.82 -9.96
C PRO A 201 22.23 -20.95 -9.86
#